data_54f098fe989f7d98b9126f40e554ff60
#
_entry.id   54f098fe989f7d98b9126f40e554ff60
#
_cell.length_a   1.000
_cell.length_b   1.000
_cell.length_c   1.000
_cell.angle_alpha   90.00
_cell.angle_beta   90.00
_cell.angle_gamma   90.00
#
_symmetry.space_group_name_H-M   'P 1'
#
loop_
_entity.id
_entity.type
_entity.pdbx_description
1 polymer ?
#
loop_
_entity_poly.entity_id
_entity_poly.type
_entity_poly.pdbx_seq_one_letter_code
_entity_poly.pdbx_strand_id
1 'polypeptide(L)'
;MINVNNVSVFYGERVLFDNVSFTIGDRDRIGLTGRNGAGKSTMMKIISGLIKTPDGGSVAYPNGSTIGYLHQDMFIPVGKTVIDEAMTAFSEVKELERKIEAVNIELTERTDYESDGYMLLIHDVSDMTERFHILGGDSASIDAERILRGLGFKPTDMHRMTEEFSGGWQMRIELAKMLLNRPDYLLLDEPTNHLDIESIIWLENFLVDYPGAVVVISHDKTFLDKVTKRTIEIEMGKAYDYKASYSRYLELRAERRVLLENAFKNQQKLISERERTISRFMAKATKTSMAQSMQKQLDKIDRIELDEQDKSAMNIKFPPAPRSGQISIDATAVSKSFGEVHVLSEIGLKLDRGDRVAFVGQNGQGKTTLAKILIGKEAHTGGIIQLGHNVTVGYYAQNQAEALSPNLTLEQTMENHSPPEMRTRIRAILGAFMFSGDDAQKKVSVLSGGERARLALACLLLNPFNLLVLDEPTNHLDMLSKEILKDAIMQYDGTLIIVSHDRDFLTDLTNRTIEFRDKKLHEHLGDVNYFLAKRQMDNMRDVEMRDVQAAANRGNKNGAEVKDKSKLERVVKNSEKRIAELEAQIKKISDEMGHPDFYNRLDYPKTVLKFDVLKKELDTELEIWDNAQMAMS
;
A
#
# COMPACT_ATOMS: atom_id res chain seq x y z
N MET A 1 -25.93 -1.20 8.29
CA MET A 1 -25.39 -2.25 7.38
C MET A 1 -25.82 -2.00 5.95
N ILE A 2 -24.89 -1.98 4.98
CA ILE A 2 -25.22 -2.03 3.55
C ILE A 2 -25.44 -3.48 3.14
N ASN A 3 -26.52 -3.75 2.41
CA ASN A 3 -26.83 -5.09 1.91
C ASN A 3 -26.78 -5.08 0.38
N VAL A 4 -25.85 -5.85 -0.17
CA VAL A 4 -25.76 -6.14 -1.61
C VAL A 4 -26.51 -7.44 -1.85
N ASN A 5 -27.58 -7.41 -2.65
CA ASN A 5 -28.48 -8.53 -2.85
C ASN A 5 -28.58 -8.91 -4.33
N ASN A 6 -28.16 -10.12 -4.66
CA ASN A 6 -28.32 -10.77 -5.96
C ASN A 6 -27.91 -9.89 -7.15
N VAL A 7 -26.80 -9.15 -7.00
CA VAL A 7 -26.31 -8.25 -8.04
C VAL A 7 -25.76 -9.07 -9.20
N SER A 8 -26.32 -8.82 -10.39
CA SER A 8 -25.86 -9.41 -11.66
C SER A 8 -25.52 -8.31 -12.65
N VAL A 9 -24.41 -8.48 -13.37
CA VAL A 9 -23.92 -7.54 -14.39
C VAL A 9 -23.31 -8.32 -15.54
N PHE A 10 -23.79 -8.05 -16.76
CA PHE A 10 -23.33 -8.68 -17.97
C PHE A 10 -22.84 -7.63 -18.98
N TYR A 11 -21.71 -7.87 -19.61
CA TYR A 11 -21.19 -7.08 -20.72
C TYR A 11 -21.14 -7.93 -21.99
N GLY A 12 -22.24 -7.94 -22.76
CA GLY A 12 -22.41 -8.84 -23.90
C GLY A 12 -22.46 -10.30 -23.41
N GLU A 13 -21.55 -11.12 -23.92
CA GLU A 13 -21.42 -12.53 -23.50
C GLU A 13 -20.60 -12.72 -22.22
N ARG A 14 -19.95 -11.67 -21.74
CA ARG A 14 -19.09 -11.74 -20.54
C ARG A 14 -19.90 -11.51 -19.28
N VAL A 15 -19.94 -12.51 -18.41
CA VAL A 15 -20.51 -12.42 -17.06
C VAL A 15 -19.49 -11.73 -16.16
N LEU A 16 -19.83 -10.54 -15.63
CA LEU A 16 -18.99 -9.87 -14.63
C LEU A 16 -19.40 -10.26 -13.21
N PHE A 17 -20.73 -10.25 -12.94
CA PHE A 17 -21.31 -10.72 -11.68
C PHE A 17 -22.54 -11.59 -11.99
N ASP A 18 -22.67 -12.66 -11.21
CA ASP A 18 -23.80 -13.58 -11.24
C ASP A 18 -24.33 -13.81 -9.82
N ASN A 19 -25.44 -13.16 -9.51
CA ASN A 19 -26.14 -13.26 -8.21
C ASN A 19 -25.23 -13.00 -6.99
N VAL A 20 -24.36 -11.98 -7.06
CA VAL A 20 -23.46 -11.61 -5.97
C VAL A 20 -24.23 -11.02 -4.80
N SER A 21 -24.04 -11.59 -3.62
CA SER A 21 -24.69 -11.13 -2.38
C SER A 21 -23.71 -11.13 -1.21
N PHE A 22 -23.63 -10.01 -0.48
CA PHE A 22 -22.88 -9.87 0.76
C PHE A 22 -23.35 -8.63 1.53
N THR A 23 -22.92 -8.51 2.78
CA THR A 23 -23.29 -7.39 3.65
C THR A 23 -22.04 -6.65 4.14
N ILE A 24 -22.15 -5.35 4.38
CA ILE A 24 -21.10 -4.52 4.98
C ILE A 24 -21.64 -3.98 6.29
N GLY A 25 -21.05 -4.38 7.40
CA GLY A 25 -21.38 -3.89 8.74
C GLY A 25 -20.84 -2.48 8.99
N ASP A 26 -21.35 -1.81 10.01
CA ASP A 26 -21.07 -0.38 10.28
C ASP A 26 -19.60 -0.11 10.73
N ARG A 27 -18.86 -1.13 11.12
CA ARG A 27 -17.43 -1.06 11.51
C ARG A 27 -16.58 -2.10 10.83
N ASP A 28 -17.06 -2.67 9.74
CA ASP A 28 -16.32 -3.68 9.01
C ASP A 28 -15.03 -3.09 8.39
N ARG A 29 -14.00 -3.92 8.33
CA ARG A 29 -12.73 -3.68 7.65
C ARG A 29 -12.57 -4.74 6.58
N ILE A 30 -12.98 -4.42 5.36
CA ILE A 30 -13.11 -5.38 4.26
C ILE A 30 -12.05 -5.11 3.20
N GLY A 31 -11.27 -6.15 2.84
CA GLY A 31 -10.48 -6.18 1.63
C GLY A 31 -11.28 -6.78 0.48
N LEU A 32 -11.53 -6.03 -0.58
CA LEU A 32 -12.16 -6.54 -1.80
C LEU A 32 -11.07 -6.99 -2.77
N THR A 33 -10.96 -8.29 -3.00
CA THR A 33 -9.90 -8.90 -3.80
C THR A 33 -10.43 -9.67 -5.02
N GLY A 34 -9.54 -10.04 -5.92
CA GLY A 34 -9.86 -10.77 -7.14
C GLY A 34 -8.91 -10.38 -8.28
N ARG A 35 -8.91 -11.13 -9.37
CA ARG A 35 -8.07 -10.84 -10.55
C ARG A 35 -8.36 -9.46 -11.16
N ASN A 36 -7.41 -8.92 -11.93
CA ASN A 36 -7.68 -7.73 -12.73
C ASN A 36 -8.79 -8.03 -13.74
N GLY A 37 -9.74 -7.09 -13.84
CA GLY A 37 -10.94 -7.26 -14.65
C GLY A 37 -12.04 -8.15 -14.04
N ALA A 38 -11.92 -8.61 -12.79
CA ALA A 38 -12.98 -9.34 -12.07
C ALA A 38 -14.15 -8.45 -11.64
N GLY A 39 -14.03 -7.12 -11.82
CA GLY A 39 -15.11 -6.17 -11.51
C GLY A 39 -15.01 -5.49 -10.14
N LYS A 40 -13.87 -5.56 -9.45
CA LYS A 40 -13.68 -4.94 -8.12
C LYS A 40 -14.12 -3.47 -8.08
N SER A 41 -13.56 -2.63 -8.94
CA SER A 41 -13.93 -1.21 -9.04
C SER A 41 -15.38 -0.99 -9.49
N THR A 42 -15.92 -1.88 -10.35
CA THR A 42 -17.33 -1.84 -10.74
C THR A 42 -18.24 -2.12 -9.54
N MET A 43 -17.89 -3.09 -8.69
CA MET A 43 -18.61 -3.38 -7.44
C MET A 43 -18.59 -2.17 -6.51
N MET A 44 -17.44 -1.51 -6.34
CA MET A 44 -17.33 -0.27 -5.55
C MET A 44 -18.24 0.84 -6.10
N LYS A 45 -18.29 1.03 -7.43
CA LYS A 45 -19.19 1.98 -8.11
C LYS A 45 -20.67 1.64 -7.91
N ILE A 46 -21.01 0.36 -7.86
CA ILE A 46 -22.39 -0.09 -7.57
C ILE A 46 -22.73 0.19 -6.10
N ILE A 47 -21.81 -0.15 -5.17
CA ILE A 47 -22.01 0.10 -3.73
C ILE A 47 -22.09 1.61 -3.44
N SER A 48 -21.34 2.45 -4.15
CA SER A 48 -21.42 3.91 -3.99
C SER A 48 -22.65 4.55 -4.65
N GLY A 49 -23.43 3.78 -5.43
CA GLY A 49 -24.59 4.28 -6.17
C GLY A 49 -24.26 5.03 -7.45
N LEU A 50 -22.97 5.10 -7.86
CA LEU A 50 -22.57 5.74 -9.13
C LEU A 50 -23.03 4.94 -10.35
N ILE A 51 -23.16 3.64 -10.24
CA ILE A 51 -23.70 2.75 -11.27
C ILE A 51 -24.89 2.02 -10.68
N LYS A 52 -26.02 2.07 -11.37
CA LYS A 52 -27.20 1.24 -11.02
C LYS A 52 -26.93 -0.20 -11.44
N THR A 53 -27.57 -1.14 -10.76
CA THR A 53 -27.53 -2.57 -11.14
C THR A 53 -28.32 -2.77 -12.45
N PRO A 54 -27.66 -2.97 -13.60
CA PRO A 54 -28.37 -2.96 -14.89
C PRO A 54 -29.19 -4.23 -15.12
N ASP A 55 -28.71 -5.39 -14.64
CA ASP A 55 -29.24 -6.71 -15.01
C ASP A 55 -29.93 -7.44 -13.84
N GLY A 56 -30.09 -6.77 -12.70
CA GLY A 56 -30.76 -7.31 -11.53
C GLY A 56 -30.04 -7.12 -10.22
N GLY A 57 -30.76 -7.35 -9.12
CA GLY A 57 -30.30 -7.14 -7.77
C GLY A 57 -30.54 -5.74 -7.23
N SER A 58 -30.14 -5.51 -6.00
CA SER A 58 -30.29 -4.23 -5.32
C SER A 58 -29.21 -4.01 -4.28
N VAL A 59 -28.90 -2.75 -4.01
CA VAL A 59 -28.08 -2.35 -2.87
C VAL A 59 -28.98 -1.54 -1.93
N ALA A 60 -29.12 -2.02 -0.69
CA ALA A 60 -29.93 -1.36 0.33
C ALA A 60 -28.99 -0.68 1.34
N TYR A 61 -29.29 0.57 1.65
CA TYR A 61 -28.51 1.43 2.55
C TYR A 61 -29.32 1.74 3.81
N PRO A 62 -28.65 1.90 4.97
CA PRO A 62 -29.30 2.49 6.14
C PRO A 62 -29.77 3.92 5.86
N ASN A 63 -30.91 4.31 6.39
CA ASN A 63 -31.41 5.67 6.23
C ASN A 63 -30.44 6.70 6.82
N GLY A 64 -30.12 7.73 6.05
CA GLY A 64 -29.23 8.82 6.47
C GLY A 64 -27.74 8.48 6.47
N SER A 65 -27.33 7.27 6.05
CA SER A 65 -25.92 6.91 5.99
C SER A 65 -25.19 7.62 4.85
N THR A 66 -23.95 8.02 5.12
CA THR A 66 -23.06 8.69 4.18
C THR A 66 -22.05 7.70 3.60
N ILE A 67 -21.81 7.77 2.28
CA ILE A 67 -20.86 6.92 1.58
C ILE A 67 -19.81 7.81 0.91
N GLY A 68 -18.54 7.57 1.22
CA GLY A 68 -17.40 8.17 0.54
C GLY A 68 -16.76 7.16 -0.40
N TYR A 69 -16.51 7.54 -1.65
CA TYR A 69 -15.84 6.70 -2.62
C TYR A 69 -14.68 7.43 -3.29
N LEU A 70 -13.46 6.94 -3.05
CA LEU A 70 -12.26 7.38 -3.74
C LEU A 70 -12.04 6.49 -4.96
N HIS A 71 -12.16 7.05 -6.15
CA HIS A 71 -11.89 6.35 -7.41
C HIS A 71 -10.58 6.84 -8.06
N GLN A 72 -10.06 6.07 -9.03
CA GLN A 72 -8.73 6.30 -9.61
C GLN A 72 -8.62 7.57 -10.46
N ASP A 73 -9.71 8.00 -11.12
CA ASP A 73 -9.75 9.13 -12.04
C ASP A 73 -10.49 10.30 -11.41
N MET A 74 -9.80 11.14 -10.65
CA MET A 74 -10.38 12.34 -10.06
C MET A 74 -9.81 13.60 -10.71
N PHE A 75 -10.69 14.58 -10.88
CA PHE A 75 -10.33 15.92 -11.36
C PHE A 75 -10.42 16.91 -10.20
N ILE A 76 -9.34 17.61 -9.92
CA ILE A 76 -9.32 18.67 -8.91
C ILE A 76 -9.59 20.00 -9.60
N PRO A 77 -10.53 20.80 -9.09
CA PRO A 77 -10.76 22.14 -9.58
C PRO A 77 -9.53 23.03 -9.43
N VAL A 78 -9.27 23.86 -10.43
CA VAL A 78 -8.18 24.84 -10.49
C VAL A 78 -8.54 26.07 -9.66
N GLY A 79 -7.54 26.78 -9.14
CA GLY A 79 -7.73 28.11 -8.55
C GLY A 79 -7.91 28.15 -7.04
N LYS A 80 -7.55 27.08 -6.32
CA LYS A 80 -7.56 27.03 -4.84
C LYS A 80 -6.22 26.59 -4.28
N THR A 81 -5.93 27.00 -3.04
CA THR A 81 -4.79 26.45 -2.31
C THR A 81 -5.08 25.03 -1.82
N VAL A 82 -4.02 24.28 -1.46
CA VAL A 82 -4.15 22.90 -0.93
C VAL A 82 -5.08 22.87 0.28
N ILE A 83 -4.89 23.80 1.23
CA ILE A 83 -5.71 23.85 2.45
C ILE A 83 -7.15 24.25 2.13
N ASP A 84 -7.36 25.23 1.24
CA ASP A 84 -8.71 25.66 0.87
C ASP A 84 -9.48 24.56 0.15
N GLU A 85 -8.80 23.80 -0.71
CA GLU A 85 -9.43 22.67 -1.38
C GLU A 85 -9.76 21.55 -0.38
N ALA A 86 -8.87 21.21 0.54
CA ALA A 86 -9.17 20.25 1.61
C ALA A 86 -10.33 20.71 2.50
N MET A 87 -10.40 22.00 2.82
CA MET A 87 -11.49 22.60 3.61
C MET A 87 -12.85 22.61 2.89
N THR A 88 -12.90 22.29 1.59
CA THR A 88 -14.21 22.07 0.92
C THR A 88 -14.97 20.86 1.47
N ALA A 89 -14.28 19.91 2.12
CA ALA A 89 -14.91 18.82 2.85
C ALA A 89 -15.85 19.33 3.96
N PHE A 90 -15.55 20.49 4.53
CA PHE A 90 -16.34 21.15 5.57
C PHE A 90 -17.23 22.27 5.00
N SER A 91 -17.85 22.05 3.85
CA SER A 91 -18.67 23.08 3.17
C SER A 91 -19.80 23.61 4.07
N GLU A 92 -20.47 22.76 4.84
CA GLU A 92 -21.51 23.16 5.78
C GLU A 92 -20.95 24.02 6.93
N VAL A 93 -19.79 23.65 7.47
CA VAL A 93 -19.09 24.42 8.50
C VAL A 93 -18.68 25.82 7.99
N LYS A 94 -18.10 25.90 6.78
CA LYS A 94 -17.76 27.17 6.14
C LYS A 94 -18.99 28.05 5.87
N GLU A 95 -20.09 27.43 5.48
CA GLU A 95 -21.33 28.19 5.26
C GLU A 95 -21.91 28.73 6.56
N LEU A 96 -21.87 27.94 7.64
CA LEU A 96 -22.25 28.39 8.98
C LEU A 96 -21.35 29.50 9.49
N GLU A 97 -20.05 29.37 9.34
CA GLU A 97 -19.07 30.41 9.72
C GLU A 97 -19.38 31.73 9.02
N ARG A 98 -19.59 31.70 7.70
CA ARG A 98 -19.95 32.90 6.90
C ARG A 98 -21.28 33.50 7.34
N LYS A 99 -22.30 32.67 7.68
CA LYS A 99 -23.59 33.15 8.17
C LYS A 99 -23.47 33.79 9.54
N ILE A 100 -22.73 33.15 10.47
CA ILE A 100 -22.45 33.68 11.80
C ILE A 100 -21.74 35.05 11.68
N GLU A 101 -20.73 35.15 10.83
CA GLU A 101 -19.99 36.42 10.60
C GLU A 101 -20.91 37.50 10.03
N ALA A 102 -21.72 37.18 9.05
CA ALA A 102 -22.68 38.14 8.44
C ALA A 102 -23.71 38.65 9.46
N VAL A 103 -24.29 37.78 10.28
CA VAL A 103 -25.25 38.17 11.33
C VAL A 103 -24.55 38.95 12.44
N ASN A 104 -23.32 38.61 12.83
CA ASN A 104 -22.55 39.39 13.80
C ASN A 104 -22.25 40.80 13.32
N ILE A 105 -21.95 40.98 12.02
CA ILE A 105 -21.80 42.33 11.40
C ILE A 105 -23.12 43.08 11.50
N GLU A 106 -24.24 42.47 11.11
CA GLU A 106 -25.58 43.06 11.19
C GLU A 106 -25.94 43.46 12.62
N LEU A 107 -25.67 42.60 13.62
CA LEU A 107 -25.87 42.88 15.05
C LEU A 107 -25.02 44.09 15.51
N THR A 108 -23.81 44.28 14.97
CA THR A 108 -22.92 45.38 15.34
C THR A 108 -23.40 46.73 14.74
N GLU A 109 -24.04 46.71 13.55
CA GLU A 109 -24.55 47.92 12.87
C GLU A 109 -25.93 48.37 13.39
N ARG A 110 -26.71 47.46 14.03
CA ARG A 110 -28.03 47.77 14.58
C ARG A 110 -27.94 48.44 15.93
N THR A 111 -28.86 49.38 16.16
CA THR A 111 -28.97 50.16 17.40
C THR A 111 -30.28 49.90 18.14
N ASP A 112 -31.15 49.06 17.60
CA ASP A 112 -32.48 48.73 18.13
C ASP A 112 -32.47 47.49 19.01
N TYR A 113 -31.67 47.49 20.07
CA TYR A 113 -31.33 46.33 20.94
C TYR A 113 -32.55 45.69 21.61
N GLU A 114 -33.68 46.40 21.77
CA GLU A 114 -34.89 45.90 22.42
C GLU A 114 -35.93 45.39 21.41
N SER A 115 -35.65 45.42 20.12
CA SER A 115 -36.60 44.94 19.10
C SER A 115 -36.64 43.39 19.05
N ASP A 116 -37.86 42.86 18.76
CA ASP A 116 -38.02 41.41 18.52
C ASP A 116 -37.09 40.92 17.39
N GLY A 117 -36.85 41.74 16.38
CA GLY A 117 -35.93 41.40 15.30
C GLY A 117 -34.46 41.26 15.74
N TYR A 118 -34.00 42.11 16.65
CA TYR A 118 -32.64 42.00 17.23
C TYR A 118 -32.52 40.72 18.09
N MET A 119 -33.52 40.41 18.89
CA MET A 119 -33.53 39.20 19.72
C MET A 119 -33.56 37.91 18.88
N LEU A 120 -34.29 37.90 17.74
CA LEU A 120 -34.28 36.76 16.80
C LEU A 120 -32.90 36.52 16.20
N LEU A 121 -32.17 37.60 15.80
CA LEU A 121 -30.82 37.47 15.28
C LEU A 121 -29.85 36.89 16.32
N ILE A 122 -29.97 37.29 17.60
CA ILE A 122 -29.16 36.70 18.69
C ILE A 122 -29.43 35.20 18.82
N HIS A 123 -30.71 34.81 18.77
CA HIS A 123 -31.09 33.40 18.84
C HIS A 123 -30.54 32.60 17.65
N ASP A 124 -30.69 33.15 16.43
CA ASP A 124 -30.15 32.53 15.22
C ASP A 124 -28.63 32.35 15.26
N VAL A 125 -27.87 33.36 15.76
CA VAL A 125 -26.42 33.22 15.93
C VAL A 125 -26.08 32.16 16.96
N SER A 126 -26.83 32.08 18.06
CA SER A 126 -26.61 31.07 19.10
C SER A 126 -26.80 29.66 18.54
N ASP A 127 -27.91 29.43 17.81
CA ASP A 127 -28.22 28.13 17.22
C ASP A 127 -27.20 27.73 16.13
N MET A 128 -26.82 28.70 15.26
CA MET A 128 -25.78 28.47 14.26
C MET A 128 -24.40 28.19 14.90
N THR A 129 -24.06 28.87 15.99
CA THR A 129 -22.80 28.68 16.70
C THR A 129 -22.77 27.30 17.39
N GLU A 130 -23.87 26.89 18.03
CA GLU A 130 -23.97 25.53 18.60
C GLU A 130 -23.82 24.46 17.50
N ARG A 131 -24.49 24.64 16.37
CA ARG A 131 -24.36 23.73 15.23
C ARG A 131 -22.95 23.71 14.66
N PHE A 132 -22.27 24.86 14.55
CA PHE A 132 -20.87 24.97 14.12
C PHE A 132 -19.94 24.18 15.05
N HIS A 133 -20.10 24.27 16.38
CA HIS A 133 -19.33 23.50 17.35
C HIS A 133 -19.62 21.99 17.24
N ILE A 134 -20.90 21.59 17.10
CA ILE A 134 -21.30 20.17 16.93
C ILE A 134 -20.66 19.56 15.69
N LEU A 135 -20.56 20.33 14.60
CA LEU A 135 -19.91 19.90 13.35
C LEU A 135 -18.38 19.95 13.39
N GLY A 136 -17.79 20.31 14.54
CA GLY A 136 -16.33 20.36 14.73
C GLY A 136 -15.67 21.55 14.04
N GLY A 137 -16.36 22.66 13.85
CA GLY A 137 -15.86 23.85 13.18
C GLY A 137 -14.55 24.38 13.78
N ASP A 138 -14.42 24.35 15.12
CA ASP A 138 -13.21 24.81 15.81
C ASP A 138 -11.95 23.99 15.48
N SER A 139 -12.11 22.72 15.15
CA SER A 139 -10.99 21.81 14.84
C SER A 139 -10.79 21.56 13.36
N ALA A 140 -11.69 22.02 12.50
CA ALA A 140 -11.71 21.71 11.07
C ALA A 140 -10.38 22.03 10.36
N SER A 141 -9.81 23.21 10.62
CA SER A 141 -8.51 23.61 10.04
C SER A 141 -7.35 22.78 10.57
N ILE A 142 -7.35 22.46 11.87
CA ILE A 142 -6.33 21.64 12.52
C ILE A 142 -6.39 20.20 12.00
N ASP A 143 -7.60 19.66 11.88
CA ASP A 143 -7.82 18.31 11.33
C ASP A 143 -7.40 18.25 9.86
N ALA A 144 -7.71 19.28 9.05
CA ALA A 144 -7.27 19.37 7.66
C ALA A 144 -5.73 19.38 7.56
N GLU A 145 -5.06 20.22 8.36
CA GLU A 145 -3.59 20.28 8.38
C GLU A 145 -2.99 18.94 8.84
N ARG A 146 -3.55 18.31 9.87
CA ARG A 146 -3.09 17.02 10.38
C ARG A 146 -3.19 15.91 9.33
N ILE A 147 -4.31 15.81 8.60
CA ILE A 147 -4.51 14.79 7.57
C ILE A 147 -3.60 15.06 6.37
N LEU A 148 -3.51 16.31 5.90
CA LEU A 148 -2.61 16.68 4.80
C LEU A 148 -1.14 16.38 5.14
N ARG A 149 -0.68 16.70 6.36
CA ARG A 149 0.68 16.34 6.84
C ARG A 149 0.88 14.83 6.86
N GLY A 150 -0.10 14.07 7.33
CA GLY A 150 -0.06 12.61 7.31
C GLY A 150 0.07 12.03 5.90
N LEU A 151 -0.50 12.69 4.91
CA LEU A 151 -0.38 12.34 3.49
C LEU A 151 0.88 12.93 2.81
N GLY A 152 1.80 13.53 3.60
CA GLY A 152 3.12 13.95 3.15
C GLY A 152 3.26 15.42 2.75
N PHE A 153 2.22 16.25 2.87
CA PHE A 153 2.32 17.70 2.61
C PHE A 153 3.13 18.39 3.71
N LYS A 154 3.99 19.31 3.30
CA LYS A 154 4.74 20.16 4.23
C LYS A 154 3.90 21.37 4.63
N PRO A 155 4.18 22.02 5.78
CA PRO A 155 3.49 23.25 6.16
C PRO A 155 3.58 24.35 5.09
N THR A 156 4.70 24.40 4.37
CA THR A 156 4.91 25.34 3.25
C THR A 156 4.03 25.07 2.03
N ASP A 157 3.53 23.85 1.88
CA ASP A 157 2.71 23.44 0.73
C ASP A 157 1.23 23.82 0.91
N MET A 158 0.78 24.09 2.14
CA MET A 158 -0.63 24.33 2.48
C MET A 158 -1.24 25.52 1.70
N HIS A 159 -0.44 26.56 1.48
CA HIS A 159 -0.87 27.79 0.79
C HIS A 159 -0.49 27.82 -0.69
N ARG A 160 0.10 26.74 -1.22
CA ARG A 160 0.40 26.64 -2.66
C ARG A 160 -0.84 26.24 -3.44
N MET A 161 -0.89 26.65 -4.71
CA MET A 161 -2.01 26.32 -5.59
C MET A 161 -2.02 24.84 -5.96
N THR A 162 -3.20 24.23 -6.02
CA THR A 162 -3.35 22.80 -6.37
C THR A 162 -2.78 22.45 -7.73
N GLU A 163 -2.75 23.40 -8.67
CA GLU A 163 -2.21 23.28 -10.04
C GLU A 163 -0.69 23.09 -10.09
N GLU A 164 0.02 23.54 -9.06
CA GLU A 164 1.47 23.38 -8.97
C GLU A 164 1.90 21.95 -8.66
N PHE A 165 0.94 21.09 -8.32
CA PHE A 165 1.19 19.72 -7.91
C PHE A 165 0.89 18.71 -9.01
N SER A 166 1.67 17.63 -9.06
CA SER A 166 1.42 16.52 -9.97
C SER A 166 0.11 15.80 -9.63
N GLY A 167 -0.44 15.03 -10.59
CA GLY A 167 -1.68 14.28 -10.40
C GLY A 167 -1.67 13.37 -9.15
N GLY A 168 -0.52 12.77 -8.82
CA GLY A 168 -0.40 11.97 -7.60
C GLY A 168 -0.57 12.77 -6.31
N TRP A 169 -0.07 14.00 -6.26
CA TRP A 169 -0.29 14.91 -5.13
C TRP A 169 -1.75 15.40 -5.08
N GLN A 170 -2.35 15.64 -6.24
CA GLN A 170 -3.76 16.00 -6.33
C GLN A 170 -4.66 14.87 -5.80
N MET A 171 -4.36 13.62 -6.12
CA MET A 171 -5.05 12.46 -5.52
C MET A 171 -4.95 12.41 -4.00
N ARG A 172 -3.82 12.83 -3.42
CA ARG A 172 -3.67 12.92 -1.95
C ARG A 172 -4.58 14.00 -1.36
N ILE A 173 -4.85 15.11 -2.05
CA ILE A 173 -5.80 16.13 -1.60
C ILE A 173 -7.22 15.56 -1.60
N GLU A 174 -7.62 14.83 -2.65
CA GLU A 174 -8.93 14.18 -2.70
C GLU A 174 -9.09 13.12 -1.61
N LEU A 175 -8.04 12.32 -1.37
CA LEU A 175 -8.02 11.39 -0.25
C LEU A 175 -8.19 12.16 1.08
N ALA A 176 -7.49 13.28 1.27
CA ALA A 176 -7.64 14.11 2.47
C ALA A 176 -9.09 14.58 2.66
N LYS A 177 -9.73 15.10 1.61
CA LYS A 177 -11.15 15.52 1.63
C LYS A 177 -12.07 14.37 2.04
N MET A 178 -11.82 13.19 1.48
CA MET A 178 -12.61 12.00 1.80
C MET A 178 -12.46 11.60 3.28
N LEU A 179 -11.23 11.63 3.82
CA LEU A 179 -10.95 11.30 5.21
C LEU A 179 -11.50 12.35 6.18
N LEU A 180 -11.54 13.62 5.77
CA LEU A 180 -12.10 14.74 6.53
C LEU A 180 -13.63 14.65 6.64
N ASN A 181 -14.31 14.26 5.58
CA ASN A 181 -15.76 14.07 5.56
C ASN A 181 -16.25 12.95 6.52
N ARG A 182 -15.37 12.03 6.92
CA ARG A 182 -15.66 10.91 7.83
C ARG A 182 -16.96 10.17 7.50
N PRO A 183 -17.17 9.70 6.25
CA PRO A 183 -18.42 9.00 5.90
C PRO A 183 -18.59 7.71 6.72
N ASP A 184 -19.84 7.28 6.93
CA ASP A 184 -20.13 6.02 7.63
C ASP A 184 -19.57 4.80 6.92
N TYR A 185 -19.50 4.86 5.58
CA TYR A 185 -18.91 3.83 4.72
C TYR A 185 -17.88 4.45 3.79
N LEU A 186 -16.63 4.11 4.01
CA LEU A 186 -15.50 4.59 3.23
C LEU A 186 -15.04 3.52 2.25
N LEU A 187 -15.15 3.80 0.95
CA LEU A 187 -14.75 2.93 -0.15
C LEU A 187 -13.49 3.48 -0.80
N LEU A 188 -12.39 2.72 -0.77
CA LEU A 188 -11.09 3.14 -1.26
C LEU A 188 -10.61 2.20 -2.38
N ASP A 189 -10.46 2.73 -3.59
CA ASP A 189 -9.94 1.99 -4.75
C ASP A 189 -8.49 2.37 -4.99
N GLU A 190 -7.57 1.46 -4.67
CA GLU A 190 -6.10 1.61 -4.77
C GLU A 190 -5.56 2.88 -4.07
N PRO A 191 -5.88 3.12 -2.78
CA PRO A 191 -5.47 4.35 -2.08
C PRO A 191 -3.95 4.45 -1.87
N THR A 192 -3.23 3.34 -1.96
CA THR A 192 -1.78 3.27 -1.79
C THR A 192 -1.00 3.73 -3.02
N ASN A 193 -1.66 3.79 -4.19
CA ASN A 193 -1.04 4.31 -5.39
C ASN A 193 -0.67 5.79 -5.18
N HIS A 194 0.51 6.17 -5.62
CA HIS A 194 1.05 7.53 -5.49
C HIS A 194 1.40 7.99 -4.05
N LEU A 195 1.23 7.14 -3.03
CA LEU A 195 1.70 7.41 -1.67
C LEU A 195 3.13 6.91 -1.49
N ASP A 196 3.92 7.65 -0.71
CA ASP A 196 5.19 7.15 -0.23
C ASP A 196 5.01 6.27 1.01
N ILE A 197 6.04 5.54 1.40
CA ILE A 197 5.97 4.55 2.49
C ILE A 197 5.50 5.18 3.80
N GLU A 198 5.93 6.41 4.11
CA GLU A 198 5.55 7.11 5.35
C GLU A 198 4.04 7.44 5.34
N SER A 199 3.54 7.95 4.21
CA SER A 199 2.11 8.26 4.02
C SER A 199 1.25 6.99 4.04
N ILE A 200 1.75 5.86 3.50
CA ILE A 200 1.05 4.56 3.58
C ILE A 200 0.93 4.11 5.03
N ILE A 201 2.01 4.16 5.82
CA ILE A 201 1.99 3.78 7.24
C ILE A 201 1.04 4.66 8.04
N TRP A 202 1.03 5.96 7.75
CA TRP A 202 0.10 6.89 8.39
C TRP A 202 -1.35 6.54 8.05
N LEU A 203 -1.65 6.28 6.77
CA LEU A 203 -2.99 5.90 6.31
C LEU A 203 -3.45 4.58 6.94
N GLU A 204 -2.58 3.59 7.04
CA GLU A 204 -2.86 2.32 7.74
C GLU A 204 -3.36 2.58 9.16
N ASN A 205 -2.60 3.36 9.95
CA ASN A 205 -2.96 3.66 11.33
C ASN A 205 -4.29 4.44 11.41
N PHE A 206 -4.49 5.41 10.51
CA PHE A 206 -5.74 6.17 10.44
C PHE A 206 -6.96 5.28 10.14
N LEU A 207 -6.84 4.34 9.20
CA LEU A 207 -7.93 3.44 8.81
C LEU A 207 -8.22 2.36 9.85
N VAL A 208 -7.23 1.92 10.62
CA VAL A 208 -7.45 0.98 11.75
C VAL A 208 -8.38 1.60 12.78
N ASP A 209 -8.16 2.88 13.12
CA ASP A 209 -8.93 3.62 14.13
C ASP A 209 -10.17 4.32 13.55
N TYR A 210 -10.46 4.17 12.26
CA TYR A 210 -11.58 4.82 11.60
C TYR A 210 -12.92 4.41 12.24
N PRO A 211 -13.84 5.35 12.56
CA PRO A 211 -15.08 5.02 13.27
C PRO A 211 -16.11 4.26 12.43
N GLY A 212 -16.17 4.52 11.12
CA GLY A 212 -17.09 3.89 10.15
C GLY A 212 -16.57 2.58 9.56
N ALA A 213 -17.28 2.02 8.61
CA ALA A 213 -16.84 0.87 7.82
C ALA A 213 -15.83 1.29 6.74
N VAL A 214 -14.87 0.42 6.45
CA VAL A 214 -13.87 0.64 5.39
C VAL A 214 -13.87 -0.56 4.45
N VAL A 215 -14.02 -0.32 3.16
CA VAL A 215 -13.85 -1.30 2.10
C VAL A 215 -12.71 -0.85 1.21
N VAL A 216 -11.70 -1.68 1.06
CA VAL A 216 -10.47 -1.33 0.33
C VAL A 216 -10.19 -2.32 -0.78
N ILE A 217 -9.85 -1.81 -1.95
CA ILE A 217 -9.12 -2.53 -3.00
C ILE A 217 -7.68 -2.05 -2.93
N SER A 218 -6.73 -2.95 -2.79
CA SER A 218 -5.30 -2.61 -2.87
C SER A 218 -4.49 -3.80 -3.38
N HIS A 219 -3.36 -3.49 -4.02
CA HIS A 219 -2.33 -4.44 -4.42
C HIS A 219 -1.13 -4.44 -3.46
N ASP A 220 -1.25 -3.83 -2.29
CA ASP A 220 -0.28 -3.89 -1.19
C ASP A 220 -0.78 -4.91 -0.13
N LYS A 221 -0.09 -6.05 -0.06
CA LYS A 221 -0.42 -7.14 0.85
C LYS A 221 -0.27 -6.74 2.32
N THR A 222 0.80 -6.02 2.65
CA THR A 222 1.08 -5.55 4.01
C THR A 222 0.01 -4.56 4.47
N PHE A 223 -0.43 -3.66 3.59
CA PHE A 223 -1.51 -2.72 3.84
C PHE A 223 -2.84 -3.45 4.12
N LEU A 224 -3.21 -4.42 3.26
CA LEU A 224 -4.43 -5.20 3.45
C LEU A 224 -4.40 -5.98 4.76
N ASP A 225 -3.32 -6.66 5.09
CA ASP A 225 -3.22 -7.43 6.34
C ASP A 225 -3.38 -6.57 7.59
N LYS A 226 -2.89 -5.33 7.54
CA LYS A 226 -2.92 -4.41 8.67
C LYS A 226 -4.29 -3.76 8.86
N VAL A 227 -4.93 -3.36 7.76
CA VAL A 227 -6.18 -2.61 7.77
C VAL A 227 -7.40 -3.54 7.81
N THR A 228 -7.36 -4.69 7.12
CA THR A 228 -8.55 -5.52 6.93
C THR A 228 -8.64 -6.71 7.88
N LYS A 229 -9.85 -7.03 8.32
CA LYS A 229 -10.17 -8.19 9.17
C LYS A 229 -11.08 -9.21 8.47
N ARG A 230 -11.56 -8.86 7.29
CA ARG A 230 -12.45 -9.64 6.46
C ARG A 230 -12.08 -9.43 5.00
N THR A 231 -12.08 -10.50 4.22
CA THR A 231 -11.73 -10.44 2.80
C THR A 231 -12.86 -10.99 1.96
N ILE A 232 -13.32 -10.23 0.98
CA ILE A 232 -14.32 -10.66 0.00
C ILE A 232 -13.59 -10.84 -1.34
N GLU A 233 -13.59 -12.05 -1.85
CA GLU A 233 -13.01 -12.38 -3.15
C GLU A 233 -14.08 -12.41 -4.22
N ILE A 234 -13.84 -11.68 -5.32
CA ILE A 234 -14.64 -11.80 -6.55
C ILE A 234 -13.89 -12.72 -7.53
N GLU A 235 -14.46 -13.90 -7.78
CA GLU A 235 -13.89 -14.92 -8.67
C GLU A 235 -14.99 -15.51 -9.55
N MET A 236 -14.78 -15.51 -10.87
CA MET A 236 -15.73 -16.05 -11.87
C MET A 236 -17.18 -15.54 -11.69
N GLY A 237 -17.33 -14.25 -11.44
CA GLY A 237 -18.63 -13.61 -11.25
C GLY A 237 -19.31 -13.88 -9.90
N LYS A 238 -18.69 -14.62 -8.99
CA LYS A 238 -19.21 -14.95 -7.65
C LYS A 238 -18.41 -14.24 -6.57
N ALA A 239 -19.05 -13.97 -5.44
CA ALA A 239 -18.37 -13.44 -4.25
C ALA A 239 -18.18 -14.54 -3.21
N TYR A 240 -16.97 -14.63 -2.67
CA TYR A 240 -16.60 -15.52 -1.57
C TYR A 240 -16.16 -14.70 -0.37
N ASP A 241 -16.81 -14.90 0.74
CA ASP A 241 -16.64 -14.11 1.97
C ASP A 241 -15.81 -14.88 2.99
N TYR A 242 -14.63 -14.35 3.33
CA TYR A 242 -13.72 -14.90 4.31
C TYR A 242 -13.62 -13.97 5.51
N LYS A 243 -14.01 -14.43 6.69
CA LYS A 243 -13.82 -13.70 7.96
C LYS A 243 -12.36 -13.82 8.43
N ALA A 244 -11.45 -13.32 7.63
CA ALA A 244 -10.01 -13.44 7.83
C ALA A 244 -9.27 -12.25 7.21
N SER A 245 -8.07 -11.92 7.73
CA SER A 245 -7.12 -11.00 7.12
C SER A 245 -6.63 -11.55 5.77
N TYR A 246 -5.98 -10.70 4.98
CA TYR A 246 -5.57 -11.06 3.62
C TYR A 246 -4.63 -12.28 3.57
N SER A 247 -3.60 -12.35 4.43
CA SER A 247 -2.69 -13.50 4.47
C SER A 247 -3.41 -14.79 4.85
N ARG A 248 -4.29 -14.76 5.84
CA ARG A 248 -5.07 -15.94 6.22
C ARG A 248 -6.09 -16.35 5.15
N TYR A 249 -6.66 -15.38 4.44
CA TYR A 249 -7.51 -15.63 3.27
C TYR A 249 -6.77 -16.43 2.20
N LEU A 250 -5.49 -16.10 1.89
CA LEU A 250 -4.72 -16.83 0.88
C LEU A 250 -4.59 -18.32 1.23
N GLU A 251 -4.38 -18.66 2.51
CA GLU A 251 -4.34 -20.04 2.98
C GLU A 251 -5.69 -20.73 2.78
N LEU A 252 -6.77 -20.09 3.24
CA LEU A 252 -8.14 -20.62 3.10
C LEU A 252 -8.54 -20.77 1.62
N ARG A 253 -8.14 -19.83 0.77
CA ARG A 253 -8.34 -19.92 -0.68
C ARG A 253 -7.61 -21.13 -1.27
N ALA A 254 -6.36 -21.35 -0.87
CA ALA A 254 -5.60 -22.52 -1.33
C ALA A 254 -6.26 -23.84 -0.90
N GLU A 255 -6.73 -23.94 0.35
CA GLU A 255 -7.48 -25.10 0.84
C GLU A 255 -8.78 -25.33 0.02
N ARG A 256 -9.58 -24.26 -0.19
CA ARG A 256 -10.79 -24.31 -1.03
C ARG A 256 -10.48 -24.81 -2.43
N ARG A 257 -9.40 -24.31 -3.02
CA ARG A 257 -8.98 -24.70 -4.38
C ARG A 257 -8.65 -26.18 -4.49
N VAL A 258 -7.90 -26.74 -3.54
CA VAL A 258 -7.60 -28.18 -3.49
C VAL A 258 -8.87 -29.02 -3.45
N LEU A 259 -9.84 -28.59 -2.63
CA LEU A 259 -11.15 -29.28 -2.54
C LEU A 259 -11.91 -29.21 -3.88
N LEU A 260 -11.94 -28.03 -4.53
CA LEU A 260 -12.59 -27.86 -5.83
C LEU A 260 -11.92 -28.68 -6.94
N GLU A 261 -10.57 -28.74 -6.97
CA GLU A 261 -9.83 -29.55 -7.94
C GLU A 261 -10.11 -31.05 -7.77
N ASN A 262 -10.20 -31.52 -6.53
CA ASN A 262 -10.56 -32.89 -6.25
C ASN A 262 -12.02 -33.21 -6.65
N ALA A 263 -12.94 -32.29 -6.35
CA ALA A 263 -14.34 -32.40 -6.79
C ALA A 263 -14.47 -32.42 -8.31
N PHE A 264 -13.74 -31.54 -9.01
CA PHE A 264 -13.68 -31.49 -10.47
C PHE A 264 -13.16 -32.82 -11.05
N LYS A 265 -12.02 -33.31 -10.56
CA LYS A 265 -11.45 -34.61 -11.00
C LYS A 265 -12.44 -35.76 -10.84
N ASN A 266 -13.13 -35.81 -9.69
CA ASN A 266 -14.13 -36.83 -9.41
C ASN A 266 -15.35 -36.70 -10.35
N GLN A 267 -15.83 -35.46 -10.59
CA GLN A 267 -16.92 -35.20 -11.53
C GLN A 267 -16.54 -35.57 -12.97
N GLN A 268 -15.34 -35.20 -13.43
CA GLN A 268 -14.84 -35.55 -14.76
C GLN A 268 -14.75 -37.07 -14.95
N LYS A 269 -14.29 -37.79 -13.91
CA LYS A 269 -14.26 -39.25 -13.93
C LYS A 269 -15.69 -39.84 -14.08
N LEU A 270 -16.62 -39.33 -13.29
CA LEU A 270 -18.03 -39.75 -13.34
C LEU A 270 -18.65 -39.47 -14.71
N ILE A 271 -18.41 -38.27 -15.28
CA ILE A 271 -18.89 -37.89 -16.63
C ILE A 271 -18.32 -38.83 -17.66
N SER A 272 -17.02 -39.07 -17.68
CA SER A 272 -16.36 -39.93 -18.66
C SER A 272 -16.86 -41.40 -18.60
N GLU A 273 -17.10 -41.93 -17.38
CA GLU A 273 -17.68 -43.27 -17.21
C GLU A 273 -19.13 -43.36 -17.75
N ARG A 274 -19.93 -42.31 -17.49
CA ARG A 274 -21.30 -42.23 -18.02
C ARG A 274 -21.32 -42.09 -19.55
N GLU A 275 -20.48 -41.24 -20.11
CA GLU A 275 -20.32 -41.07 -21.57
C GLU A 275 -19.94 -42.39 -22.25
N ARG A 276 -18.98 -43.14 -21.69
CA ARG A 276 -18.62 -44.48 -22.20
C ARG A 276 -19.80 -45.46 -22.13
N THR A 277 -20.60 -45.41 -21.10
CA THR A 277 -21.77 -46.25 -20.95
C THR A 277 -22.87 -45.87 -21.92
N ILE A 278 -23.14 -44.59 -22.13
CA ILE A 278 -24.07 -44.04 -23.09
C ILE A 278 -23.65 -44.44 -24.50
N SER A 279 -22.37 -44.24 -24.88
CA SER A 279 -21.83 -44.63 -26.18
C SER A 279 -22.01 -46.11 -26.46
N ARG A 280 -21.74 -46.99 -25.47
CA ARG A 280 -21.97 -48.43 -25.56
C ARG A 280 -23.43 -48.81 -25.78
N PHE A 281 -24.38 -48.08 -25.16
CA PHE A 281 -25.82 -48.33 -25.31
C PHE A 281 -26.38 -47.72 -26.59
N MET A 282 -25.86 -46.59 -27.04
CA MET A 282 -26.22 -46.01 -28.36
C MET A 282 -25.89 -46.92 -29.52
N ALA A 283 -24.83 -47.73 -29.42
CA ALA A 283 -24.47 -48.71 -30.45
C ALA A 283 -25.43 -49.90 -30.55
N LYS A 284 -26.42 -50.04 -29.61
CA LYS A 284 -27.39 -51.15 -29.61
C LYS A 284 -28.81 -50.60 -29.82
N ALA A 285 -29.42 -50.92 -30.97
CA ALA A 285 -30.74 -50.41 -31.38
C ALA A 285 -31.84 -50.58 -30.32
N THR A 286 -31.81 -51.68 -29.55
CA THR A 286 -32.78 -51.96 -28.48
C THR A 286 -32.61 -51.11 -27.20
N LYS A 287 -31.49 -50.38 -27.08
CA LYS A 287 -31.16 -49.58 -25.86
C LYS A 287 -31.04 -48.09 -26.16
N THR A 288 -31.33 -47.63 -27.36
CA THR A 288 -31.18 -46.22 -27.77
C THR A 288 -32.01 -45.28 -26.96
N SER A 289 -33.26 -45.62 -26.63
CA SER A 289 -34.14 -44.79 -25.78
C SER A 289 -33.59 -44.62 -24.35
N MET A 290 -33.01 -45.67 -23.77
CA MET A 290 -32.36 -45.63 -22.47
C MET A 290 -31.09 -44.74 -22.51
N ALA A 291 -30.28 -44.87 -23.57
CA ALA A 291 -29.10 -44.03 -23.78
C ALA A 291 -29.45 -42.54 -23.90
N GLN A 292 -30.52 -42.21 -24.65
CA GLN A 292 -31.02 -40.83 -24.73
C GLN A 292 -31.48 -40.27 -23.38
N SER A 293 -32.17 -41.10 -22.57
CA SER A 293 -32.55 -40.68 -21.19
C SER A 293 -31.32 -40.41 -20.30
N MET A 294 -30.30 -41.30 -20.41
CA MET A 294 -29.04 -41.10 -19.65
C MET A 294 -28.28 -39.85 -20.13
N GLN A 295 -28.29 -39.58 -21.44
CA GLN A 295 -27.70 -38.36 -22.02
C GLN A 295 -28.38 -37.11 -21.47
N LYS A 296 -29.72 -37.07 -21.45
CA LYS A 296 -30.48 -35.96 -20.85
C LYS A 296 -30.21 -35.76 -19.34
N GLN A 297 -29.90 -36.84 -18.62
CA GLN A 297 -29.49 -36.73 -17.21
C GLN A 297 -28.06 -36.20 -17.09
N LEU A 298 -27.16 -36.60 -17.98
CA LEU A 298 -25.79 -36.11 -18.00
C LEU A 298 -25.73 -34.61 -18.34
N ASP A 299 -26.56 -34.17 -19.30
CA ASP A 299 -26.65 -32.77 -19.75
C ASP A 299 -27.21 -31.84 -18.64
N LYS A 300 -27.93 -32.39 -17.65
CA LYS A 300 -28.44 -31.64 -16.48
C LYS A 300 -27.45 -31.51 -15.33
N ILE A 301 -26.28 -32.14 -15.41
CA ILE A 301 -25.26 -32.03 -14.37
C ILE A 301 -24.60 -30.66 -14.50
N ASP A 302 -24.72 -29.84 -13.46
CA ASP A 302 -23.97 -28.60 -13.35
C ASP A 302 -22.46 -28.93 -13.32
N ARG A 303 -21.76 -28.49 -14.36
CA ARG A 303 -20.32 -28.76 -14.47
C ARG A 303 -19.56 -27.82 -13.55
N ILE A 304 -18.66 -28.38 -12.75
CA ILE A 304 -17.74 -27.59 -11.96
C ILE A 304 -16.76 -26.92 -12.94
N GLU A 305 -16.75 -25.61 -12.94
CA GLU A 305 -15.77 -24.82 -13.67
C GLU A 305 -14.61 -24.50 -12.72
N LEU A 306 -13.41 -24.80 -13.16
CA LEU A 306 -12.19 -24.38 -12.47
C LEU A 306 -11.63 -23.19 -13.24
N ASP A 307 -11.32 -22.15 -12.48
CA ASP A 307 -10.51 -21.08 -13.05
C ASP A 307 -9.16 -21.67 -13.52
N GLU A 308 -8.76 -21.34 -14.74
CA GLU A 308 -7.48 -21.81 -15.28
C GLU A 308 -6.37 -21.41 -14.30
N GLN A 309 -5.64 -22.42 -13.84
CA GLN A 309 -4.46 -22.14 -13.04
C GLN A 309 -3.54 -21.25 -13.84
N ASP A 310 -3.12 -20.16 -13.22
CA ASP A 310 -1.87 -19.55 -13.59
C ASP A 310 -0.76 -20.55 -13.27
N LYS A 311 -0.57 -21.51 -14.16
CA LYS A 311 0.51 -22.53 -14.09
C LYS A 311 1.89 -21.93 -14.31
N SER A 312 1.99 -20.63 -14.29
CA SER A 312 3.21 -19.89 -14.59
C SER A 312 4.09 -19.62 -13.36
N ALA A 313 4.25 -20.59 -12.47
CA ALA A 313 5.54 -20.69 -11.77
C ALA A 313 6.61 -21.12 -12.81
N MET A 314 6.68 -20.42 -13.93
CA MET A 314 7.76 -20.58 -14.87
C MET A 314 8.98 -19.87 -14.35
N ASN A 315 10.06 -20.60 -14.26
CA ASN A 315 11.39 -20.15 -13.88
C ASN A 315 11.91 -19.16 -14.96
N ILE A 316 11.52 -17.89 -14.87
CA ILE A 316 12.00 -16.84 -15.77
C ILE A 316 13.44 -16.55 -15.37
N LYS A 317 14.40 -16.85 -16.23
CA LYS A 317 15.81 -16.53 -16.00
C LYS A 317 16.23 -15.41 -16.93
N PHE A 318 16.89 -14.41 -16.36
CA PHE A 318 17.60 -13.43 -17.15
C PHE A 318 18.66 -14.12 -18.03
N PRO A 319 18.87 -13.64 -19.27
CA PRO A 319 20.00 -14.11 -20.07
C PRO A 319 21.30 -13.77 -19.36
N PRO A 320 22.32 -14.65 -19.41
CA PRO A 320 23.59 -14.39 -18.78
C PRO A 320 24.25 -13.14 -19.37
N ALA A 321 24.51 -12.16 -18.48
CA ALA A 321 25.17 -10.92 -18.86
C ALA A 321 26.71 -11.05 -18.79
N PRO A 322 27.45 -10.29 -19.60
CA PRO A 322 28.89 -10.18 -19.47
C PRO A 322 29.28 -9.72 -18.07
N ARG A 323 30.34 -10.27 -17.51
CA ARG A 323 30.81 -9.91 -16.17
C ARG A 323 31.35 -8.47 -16.17
N SER A 324 30.76 -7.59 -15.33
CA SER A 324 31.26 -6.22 -15.11
C SER A 324 32.53 -6.19 -14.25
N GLY A 325 33.18 -5.03 -14.19
CA GLY A 325 34.22 -4.74 -13.22
C GLY A 325 33.76 -4.86 -11.76
N GLN A 326 34.65 -4.65 -10.80
CA GLN A 326 34.31 -4.72 -9.37
C GLN A 326 33.36 -3.59 -8.97
N ILE A 327 33.60 -2.39 -9.45
CA ILE A 327 32.75 -1.21 -9.24
C ILE A 327 31.76 -1.13 -10.41
N SER A 328 30.47 -1.06 -10.13
CA SER A 328 29.43 -0.87 -11.13
C SER A 328 29.15 0.61 -11.39
N ILE A 329 29.08 1.41 -10.33
CA ILE A 329 28.86 2.86 -10.40
C ILE A 329 29.72 3.53 -9.33
N ASP A 330 30.38 4.64 -9.71
CA ASP A 330 31.03 5.56 -8.79
C ASP A 330 30.57 6.99 -9.06
N ALA A 331 29.86 7.56 -8.10
CA ALA A 331 29.31 8.90 -8.16
C ALA A 331 29.87 9.74 -7.00
N THR A 332 30.56 10.83 -7.33
CA THR A 332 31.26 11.70 -6.36
C THR A 332 30.72 13.12 -6.46
N ALA A 333 30.23 13.65 -5.32
CA ALA A 333 29.74 15.02 -5.16
C ALA A 333 28.69 15.43 -6.21
N VAL A 334 27.82 14.50 -6.61
CA VAL A 334 26.82 14.73 -7.65
C VAL A 334 25.74 15.67 -7.15
N SER A 335 25.48 16.73 -7.93
CA SER A 335 24.45 17.72 -7.64
C SER A 335 23.52 17.90 -8.84
N LYS A 336 22.24 18.17 -8.59
CA LYS A 336 21.23 18.44 -9.62
C LYS A 336 20.30 19.56 -9.20
N SER A 337 20.16 20.53 -10.13
CA SER A 337 19.19 21.62 -10.01
C SER A 337 18.34 21.70 -11.29
N PHE A 338 17.07 22.05 -11.14
CA PHE A 338 16.18 22.43 -12.23
C PHE A 338 15.79 23.90 -12.04
N GLY A 339 16.43 24.79 -12.81
CA GLY A 339 16.33 26.23 -12.57
C GLY A 339 16.79 26.57 -11.15
N GLU A 340 15.94 27.21 -10.36
CA GLU A 340 16.21 27.59 -8.97
C GLU A 340 16.00 26.44 -7.95
N VAL A 341 15.37 25.34 -8.38
CA VAL A 341 15.06 24.23 -7.48
C VAL A 341 16.25 23.26 -7.39
N HIS A 342 16.91 23.23 -6.23
CA HIS A 342 17.95 22.25 -5.93
C HIS A 342 17.30 20.94 -5.48
N VAL A 343 17.54 19.86 -6.23
CA VAL A 343 16.97 18.51 -5.97
C VAL A 343 17.97 17.62 -5.24
N LEU A 344 19.24 17.61 -5.66
CA LEU A 344 20.30 16.80 -5.08
C LEU A 344 21.52 17.69 -4.79
N SER A 345 22.18 17.48 -3.65
CA SER A 345 23.31 18.27 -3.20
C SER A 345 24.47 17.39 -2.75
N GLU A 346 25.58 17.44 -3.48
CA GLU A 346 26.86 16.76 -3.17
C GLU A 346 26.70 15.28 -2.85
N ILE A 347 25.93 14.55 -3.64
CA ILE A 347 25.67 13.13 -3.46
C ILE A 347 26.92 12.30 -3.75
N GLY A 348 27.33 11.48 -2.78
CA GLY A 348 28.32 10.41 -2.96
C GLY A 348 27.63 9.05 -2.92
N LEU A 349 27.84 8.23 -3.95
CA LEU A 349 27.27 6.87 -4.01
C LEU A 349 28.23 5.95 -4.77
N LYS A 350 28.64 4.88 -4.11
CA LYS A 350 29.44 3.82 -4.73
C LYS A 350 28.70 2.50 -4.66
N LEU A 351 28.56 1.83 -5.81
CA LEU A 351 27.93 0.52 -5.93
C LEU A 351 28.94 -0.48 -6.51
N ASP A 352 29.14 -1.55 -5.77
CA ASP A 352 29.94 -2.68 -6.22
C ASP A 352 29.08 -3.64 -7.06
N ARG A 353 29.76 -4.50 -7.82
CA ARG A 353 29.08 -5.55 -8.57
C ARG A 353 28.31 -6.48 -7.63
N GLY A 354 27.03 -6.71 -7.92
CA GLY A 354 26.13 -7.57 -7.14
C GLY A 354 25.43 -6.85 -5.99
N ASP A 355 25.68 -5.54 -5.79
CA ASP A 355 24.91 -4.76 -4.83
C ASP A 355 23.44 -4.71 -5.24
N ARG A 356 22.57 -4.84 -4.25
CA ARG A 356 21.10 -4.76 -4.40
C ARG A 356 20.57 -3.64 -3.52
N VAL A 357 20.21 -2.53 -4.13
CA VAL A 357 19.94 -1.28 -3.42
C VAL A 357 18.51 -0.83 -3.64
N ALA A 358 17.79 -0.52 -2.55
CA ALA A 358 16.49 0.17 -2.58
C ALA A 358 16.69 1.68 -2.43
N PHE A 359 16.08 2.47 -3.29
CA PHE A 359 15.93 3.92 -3.13
C PHE A 359 14.56 4.23 -2.52
N VAL A 360 14.55 4.74 -1.30
CA VAL A 360 13.34 5.05 -0.54
C VAL A 360 13.31 6.52 -0.12
N GLY A 361 12.15 7.04 0.25
CA GLY A 361 11.97 8.41 0.70
C GLY A 361 10.73 9.05 0.10
N GLN A 362 10.37 10.23 0.57
CA GLN A 362 9.16 10.95 0.13
C GLN A 362 9.18 11.24 -1.37
N ASN A 363 8.00 11.45 -1.94
CA ASN A 363 7.87 11.84 -3.33
C ASN A 363 8.46 13.23 -3.57
N GLY A 364 9.14 13.40 -4.72
CA GLY A 364 9.82 14.65 -5.07
C GLY A 364 11.22 14.83 -4.48
N GLN A 365 11.75 13.87 -3.69
CA GLN A 365 13.10 13.96 -3.11
C GLN A 365 14.24 13.58 -4.10
N GLY A 366 13.93 13.32 -5.37
CA GLY A 366 14.94 13.10 -6.39
C GLY A 366 15.35 11.65 -6.63
N LYS A 367 14.61 10.64 -6.15
CA LYS A 367 14.88 9.21 -6.37
C LYS A 367 15.04 8.86 -7.85
N THR A 368 13.98 9.09 -8.63
CA THR A 368 13.96 8.89 -10.09
C THR A 368 15.01 9.74 -10.80
N THR A 369 15.23 10.98 -10.32
CA THR A 369 16.23 11.88 -10.88
C THR A 369 17.65 11.31 -10.72
N LEU A 370 18.01 10.85 -9.52
CA LEU A 370 19.31 10.22 -9.29
C LEU A 370 19.45 8.94 -10.12
N ALA A 371 18.42 8.08 -10.15
CA ALA A 371 18.43 6.86 -10.96
C ALA A 371 18.72 7.15 -12.44
N LYS A 372 18.09 8.18 -13.04
CA LYS A 372 18.33 8.62 -14.43
C LYS A 372 19.72 9.21 -14.62
N ILE A 373 20.21 9.97 -13.64
CA ILE A 373 21.56 10.57 -13.68
C ILE A 373 22.63 9.48 -13.66
N LEU A 374 22.52 8.48 -12.76
CA LEU A 374 23.48 7.38 -12.63
C LEU A 374 23.66 6.57 -13.92
N ILE A 375 22.64 6.49 -14.74
CA ILE A 375 22.67 5.76 -16.02
C ILE A 375 22.89 6.67 -17.25
N GLY A 376 23.16 7.96 -17.03
CA GLY A 376 23.43 8.93 -18.09
C GLY A 376 22.21 9.36 -18.92
N LYS A 377 20.98 9.08 -18.47
CA LYS A 377 19.75 9.56 -19.14
C LYS A 377 19.36 10.99 -18.77
N GLU A 378 19.90 11.51 -17.69
CA GLU A 378 19.71 12.89 -17.22
C GLU A 378 21.07 13.51 -16.90
N ALA A 379 21.29 14.73 -17.28
CA ALA A 379 22.53 15.43 -16.99
C ALA A 379 22.56 15.92 -15.53
N HIS A 380 23.68 15.74 -14.85
CA HIS A 380 23.95 16.34 -13.54
C HIS A 380 24.45 17.79 -13.68
N THR A 381 24.26 18.62 -12.66
CA THR A 381 24.71 20.02 -12.65
C THR A 381 26.16 20.13 -12.12
N GLY A 382 26.57 19.25 -11.24
CA GLY A 382 27.93 19.19 -10.67
C GLY A 382 28.29 17.79 -10.23
N GLY A 383 29.59 17.57 -9.98
CA GLY A 383 30.11 16.26 -9.59
C GLY A 383 30.58 15.42 -10.76
N ILE A 384 30.92 14.17 -10.47
CA ILE A 384 31.47 13.20 -11.45
C ILE A 384 30.76 11.87 -11.28
N ILE A 385 30.39 11.24 -12.39
CA ILE A 385 29.81 9.90 -12.41
C ILE A 385 30.63 9.04 -13.38
N GLN A 386 31.02 7.86 -12.92
CA GLN A 386 31.73 6.89 -13.72
C GLN A 386 31.02 5.53 -13.64
N LEU A 387 30.64 5.02 -14.80
CA LEU A 387 30.22 3.63 -14.93
C LEU A 387 31.46 2.73 -14.95
N GLY A 388 31.37 1.62 -14.26
CA GLY A 388 32.43 0.64 -14.23
C GLY A 388 32.73 0.01 -15.60
N HIS A 389 33.86 -0.70 -15.69
CA HIS A 389 34.23 -1.38 -16.91
C HIS A 389 33.23 -2.46 -17.30
N ASN A 390 32.84 -2.49 -18.57
CA ASN A 390 31.91 -3.46 -19.15
C ASN A 390 30.54 -3.49 -18.50
N VAL A 391 30.04 -2.34 -18.01
CA VAL A 391 28.70 -2.20 -17.46
C VAL A 391 27.68 -2.00 -18.58
N THR A 392 26.70 -2.92 -18.67
CA THR A 392 25.54 -2.85 -19.57
C THR A 392 24.31 -2.55 -18.74
N VAL A 393 23.63 -1.43 -19.03
CA VAL A 393 22.53 -0.91 -18.22
C VAL A 393 21.18 -1.30 -18.80
N GLY A 394 20.34 -1.96 -18.00
CA GLY A 394 18.91 -2.10 -18.21
C GLY A 394 18.15 -1.08 -17.36
N TYR A 395 17.23 -0.35 -17.97
CA TYR A 395 16.42 0.63 -17.27
C TYR A 395 14.94 0.45 -17.57
N TYR A 396 14.16 0.22 -16.53
CA TYR A 396 12.70 0.25 -16.57
C TYR A 396 12.22 1.60 -16.04
N ALA A 397 11.67 2.42 -16.91
CA ALA A 397 11.13 3.73 -16.55
C ALA A 397 9.69 3.63 -16.04
N GLN A 398 9.29 4.54 -15.18
CA GLN A 398 7.92 4.61 -14.64
C GLN A 398 6.83 4.59 -15.72
N ASN A 399 7.07 5.22 -16.89
CA ASN A 399 6.11 5.26 -18.02
C ASN A 399 6.51 4.32 -19.17
N GLN A 400 7.31 3.28 -18.90
CA GLN A 400 7.80 2.36 -19.95
C GLN A 400 6.66 1.64 -20.69
N ALA A 401 5.56 1.35 -19.98
CA ALA A 401 4.38 0.72 -20.55
C ALA A 401 3.66 1.61 -21.59
N GLU A 402 3.71 2.92 -21.42
CA GLU A 402 3.09 3.90 -22.34
C GLU A 402 3.95 4.13 -23.59
N ALA A 403 5.24 3.87 -23.50
CA ALA A 403 6.19 4.03 -24.60
C ALA A 403 6.11 2.90 -25.64
N LEU A 404 5.35 1.83 -25.37
CA LEU A 404 5.17 0.73 -26.30
C LEU A 404 4.32 1.16 -27.52
N SER A 405 4.73 0.72 -28.71
CA SER A 405 4.02 1.07 -29.96
C SER A 405 2.63 0.41 -30.02
N PRO A 406 1.53 1.19 -30.03
CA PRO A 406 0.16 0.63 -29.92
C PRO A 406 -0.27 -0.23 -31.10
N ASN A 407 0.36 -0.06 -32.25
CA ASN A 407 -0.01 -0.74 -33.51
C ASN A 407 0.63 -2.13 -33.67
N LEU A 408 1.67 -2.44 -32.91
CA LEU A 408 2.37 -3.73 -32.99
C LEU A 408 1.63 -4.80 -32.19
N THR A 409 1.82 -6.06 -32.59
CA THR A 409 1.38 -7.19 -31.75
C THR A 409 2.36 -7.41 -30.61
N LEU A 410 1.94 -8.20 -29.60
CA LEU A 410 2.81 -8.55 -28.47
C LEU A 410 4.08 -9.24 -28.96
N GLU A 411 3.94 -10.21 -29.87
CA GLU A 411 5.06 -10.95 -30.45
C GLU A 411 6.01 -10.02 -31.20
N GLN A 412 5.50 -9.13 -32.06
CA GLN A 412 6.30 -8.14 -32.80
C GLN A 412 7.00 -7.15 -31.84
N THR A 413 6.33 -6.73 -30.79
CA THR A 413 6.93 -5.85 -29.77
C THR A 413 8.11 -6.53 -29.09
N MET A 414 7.95 -7.79 -28.70
CA MET A 414 9.01 -8.58 -28.10
C MET A 414 10.17 -8.84 -29.08
N GLU A 415 9.87 -9.14 -30.36
CA GLU A 415 10.89 -9.34 -31.41
C GLU A 415 11.76 -8.09 -31.61
N ASN A 416 11.12 -6.91 -31.65
CA ASN A 416 11.84 -5.64 -31.82
C ASN A 416 12.80 -5.30 -30.65
N HIS A 417 12.50 -5.81 -29.46
CA HIS A 417 13.33 -5.60 -28.26
C HIS A 417 14.28 -6.77 -27.97
N SER A 418 14.23 -7.85 -28.76
CA SER A 418 14.91 -9.10 -28.49
C SER A 418 16.21 -9.24 -29.29
N PRO A 419 17.33 -9.66 -28.65
CA PRO A 419 18.46 -10.19 -29.39
C PRO A 419 18.05 -11.41 -30.24
N PRO A 420 18.71 -11.63 -31.38
CA PRO A 420 18.35 -12.73 -32.28
C PRO A 420 18.28 -14.12 -31.61
N GLU A 421 19.14 -14.34 -30.62
CA GLU A 421 19.27 -15.60 -29.86
C GLU A 421 18.06 -15.87 -28.94
N MET A 422 17.34 -14.83 -28.53
CA MET A 422 16.19 -14.93 -27.60
C MET A 422 14.85 -15.07 -28.32
N ARG A 423 14.80 -14.90 -29.66
CA ARG A 423 13.53 -14.91 -30.42
C ARG A 423 12.75 -16.22 -30.27
N THR A 424 13.43 -17.35 -30.18
CA THR A 424 12.79 -18.67 -29.97
C THR A 424 12.11 -18.79 -28.58
N ARG A 425 12.46 -17.96 -27.64
CA ARG A 425 11.91 -17.97 -26.26
C ARG A 425 10.77 -16.97 -26.03
N ILE A 426 10.47 -16.10 -27.00
CA ILE A 426 9.48 -15.02 -26.86
C ILE A 426 8.14 -15.54 -26.38
N ARG A 427 7.59 -16.58 -27.02
CA ARG A 427 6.29 -17.15 -26.62
C ARG A 427 6.31 -17.77 -25.23
N ALA A 428 7.41 -18.39 -24.83
CA ALA A 428 7.57 -18.93 -23.49
C ALA A 428 7.62 -17.81 -22.42
N ILE A 429 8.30 -16.70 -22.74
CA ILE A 429 8.35 -15.53 -21.86
C ILE A 429 6.98 -14.84 -21.78
N LEU A 430 6.28 -14.66 -22.91
CA LEU A 430 4.91 -14.15 -22.92
C LEU A 430 3.99 -15.03 -22.04
N GLY A 431 4.07 -16.35 -22.18
CA GLY A 431 3.32 -17.28 -21.35
C GLY A 431 3.65 -17.15 -19.86
N ALA A 432 4.91 -16.92 -19.50
CA ALA A 432 5.35 -16.68 -18.14
C ALA A 432 4.79 -15.37 -17.54
N PHE A 433 4.57 -14.36 -18.39
CA PHE A 433 3.87 -13.12 -18.03
C PHE A 433 2.35 -13.20 -18.23
N MET A 434 1.79 -14.42 -18.26
CA MET A 434 0.35 -14.67 -18.30
C MET A 434 -0.35 -14.21 -19.59
N PHE A 435 0.38 -14.14 -20.69
CA PHE A 435 -0.23 -14.00 -22.00
C PHE A 435 -0.45 -15.38 -22.60
N SER A 436 -1.71 -15.72 -22.92
CA SER A 436 -2.05 -16.99 -23.58
C SER A 436 -1.47 -17.06 -25.00
N GLY A 437 -1.43 -18.24 -25.60
CA GLY A 437 -0.89 -18.40 -26.96
C GLY A 437 -1.55 -17.48 -27.99
N ASP A 438 -2.86 -17.26 -27.89
CA ASP A 438 -3.64 -16.39 -28.78
C ASP A 438 -3.39 -14.90 -28.51
N ASP A 439 -3.02 -14.53 -27.26
CA ASP A 439 -2.71 -13.14 -26.91
C ASP A 439 -1.48 -12.61 -27.65
N ALA A 440 -0.54 -13.48 -28.03
CA ALA A 440 0.67 -13.09 -28.76
C ALA A 440 0.38 -12.28 -30.05
N GLN A 441 -0.77 -12.51 -30.66
CA GLN A 441 -1.23 -11.82 -31.88
C GLN A 441 -2.10 -10.57 -31.58
N LYS A 442 -2.46 -10.30 -30.35
CA LYS A 442 -3.19 -9.09 -29.99
C LYS A 442 -2.30 -7.85 -30.16
N LYS A 443 -2.91 -6.72 -30.51
CA LYS A 443 -2.21 -5.44 -30.57
C LYS A 443 -2.03 -4.86 -29.15
N VAL A 444 -0.92 -4.13 -28.94
CA VAL A 444 -0.65 -3.43 -27.68
C VAL A 444 -1.77 -2.44 -27.33
N SER A 445 -2.43 -1.85 -28.32
CA SER A 445 -3.53 -0.89 -28.13
C SER A 445 -4.73 -1.45 -27.37
N VAL A 446 -4.99 -2.76 -27.45
CA VAL A 446 -6.14 -3.41 -26.77
C VAL A 446 -5.82 -3.88 -25.35
N LEU A 447 -4.57 -3.76 -24.92
CA LEU A 447 -4.13 -4.17 -23.59
C LEU A 447 -4.57 -3.16 -22.54
N SER A 448 -4.93 -3.66 -21.35
CA SER A 448 -5.06 -2.86 -20.13
C SER A 448 -3.71 -2.28 -19.71
N GLY A 449 -3.73 -1.27 -18.81
CA GLY A 449 -2.50 -0.68 -18.26
C GLY A 449 -1.57 -1.71 -17.61
N GLY A 450 -2.11 -2.61 -16.81
CA GLY A 450 -1.35 -3.70 -16.18
C GLY A 450 -0.77 -4.72 -17.18
N GLU A 451 -1.51 -5.07 -18.24
CA GLU A 451 -0.99 -5.94 -19.30
C GLU A 451 0.13 -5.27 -20.07
N ARG A 452 0.01 -3.97 -20.37
CA ARG A 452 1.11 -3.21 -21.01
C ARG A 452 2.36 -3.17 -20.12
N ALA A 453 2.21 -2.97 -18.81
CA ALA A 453 3.32 -3.00 -17.87
C ALA A 453 4.02 -4.38 -17.84
N ARG A 454 3.24 -5.48 -17.83
CA ARG A 454 3.79 -6.85 -17.92
C ARG A 454 4.56 -7.07 -19.22
N LEU A 455 4.03 -6.61 -20.37
CA LEU A 455 4.71 -6.71 -21.66
C LEU A 455 6.02 -5.92 -21.66
N ALA A 456 6.03 -4.69 -21.13
CA ALA A 456 7.23 -3.86 -21.04
C ALA A 456 8.32 -4.52 -20.16
N LEU A 457 7.92 -5.15 -19.05
CA LEU A 457 8.82 -5.95 -18.20
C LEU A 457 9.35 -7.18 -18.94
N ALA A 458 8.49 -7.89 -19.68
CA ALA A 458 8.91 -9.03 -20.50
C ALA A 458 9.97 -8.61 -21.53
N CYS A 459 9.80 -7.46 -22.18
CA CYS A 459 10.79 -6.91 -23.12
C CYS A 459 12.15 -6.62 -22.45
N LEU A 460 12.13 -6.13 -21.18
CA LEU A 460 13.36 -5.88 -20.44
C LEU A 460 14.14 -7.17 -20.17
N LEU A 461 13.43 -8.26 -19.81
CA LEU A 461 14.04 -9.55 -19.49
C LEU A 461 14.71 -10.27 -20.67
N LEU A 462 14.50 -9.78 -21.90
CA LEU A 462 15.13 -10.36 -23.09
C LEU A 462 16.62 -10.02 -23.23
N ASN A 463 17.09 -8.98 -22.57
CA ASN A 463 18.43 -8.44 -22.79
C ASN A 463 19.40 -8.77 -21.64
N PRO A 464 20.69 -9.04 -21.94
CA PRO A 464 21.70 -9.40 -20.95
C PRO A 464 22.29 -8.16 -20.28
N PHE A 465 21.60 -7.61 -19.29
CA PHE A 465 22.07 -6.49 -18.49
C PHE A 465 22.84 -6.98 -17.25
N ASN A 466 23.91 -6.27 -16.84
CA ASN A 466 24.63 -6.54 -15.58
C ASN A 466 24.44 -5.42 -14.52
N LEU A 467 23.80 -4.32 -14.92
CA LEU A 467 23.25 -3.30 -14.02
C LEU A 467 21.77 -3.09 -14.39
N LEU A 468 20.87 -3.38 -13.48
CA LEU A 468 19.43 -3.21 -13.66
C LEU A 468 18.92 -2.10 -12.76
N VAL A 469 18.25 -1.12 -13.36
CA VAL A 469 17.60 -0.01 -12.65
C VAL A 469 16.09 -0.07 -12.91
N LEU A 470 15.32 -0.25 -11.85
CA LEU A 470 13.86 -0.34 -11.90
C LEU A 470 13.24 0.86 -11.16
N ASP A 471 12.49 1.66 -11.88
CA ASP A 471 11.84 2.87 -11.37
C ASP A 471 10.34 2.64 -11.28
N GLU A 472 9.83 2.43 -10.05
CA GLU A 472 8.44 2.08 -9.73
C GLU A 472 7.87 0.92 -10.57
N PRO A 473 8.56 -0.25 -10.60
CA PRO A 473 8.18 -1.35 -11.49
C PRO A 473 6.87 -2.04 -11.08
N THR A 474 6.41 -1.82 -9.86
CA THR A 474 5.20 -2.44 -9.29
C THR A 474 3.92 -1.65 -9.56
N ASN A 475 4.02 -0.42 -10.05
CA ASN A 475 2.86 0.41 -10.37
C ASN A 475 2.01 -0.26 -11.45
N HIS A 476 0.70 -0.30 -11.22
CA HIS A 476 -0.31 -0.93 -12.10
C HIS A 476 -0.19 -2.46 -12.24
N LEU A 477 0.73 -3.12 -11.52
CA LEU A 477 0.80 -4.57 -11.49
C LEU A 477 -0.17 -5.13 -10.43
N ASP A 478 -0.86 -6.20 -10.78
CA ASP A 478 -1.58 -7.01 -9.80
C ASP A 478 -0.62 -7.85 -8.95
N MET A 479 -1.11 -8.38 -7.85
CA MET A 479 -0.29 -9.12 -6.89
C MET A 479 0.47 -10.29 -7.52
N LEU A 480 -0.19 -11.03 -8.42
CA LEU A 480 0.43 -12.16 -9.09
C LEU A 480 1.57 -11.71 -10.03
N SER A 481 1.35 -10.64 -10.79
CA SER A 481 2.40 -10.05 -11.64
C SER A 481 3.59 -9.53 -10.83
N LYS A 482 3.33 -8.96 -9.64
CA LYS A 482 4.39 -8.55 -8.70
C LYS A 482 5.20 -9.74 -8.19
N GLU A 483 4.55 -10.85 -7.83
CA GLU A 483 5.24 -12.08 -7.40
C GLU A 483 6.12 -12.65 -8.53
N ILE A 484 5.61 -12.74 -9.75
CA ILE A 484 6.38 -13.20 -10.92
C ILE A 484 7.61 -12.31 -11.15
N LEU A 485 7.44 -10.99 -11.07
CA LEU A 485 8.55 -10.04 -11.21
C LEU A 485 9.58 -10.21 -10.08
N LYS A 486 9.11 -10.33 -8.82
CA LYS A 486 9.95 -10.55 -7.65
C LYS A 486 10.79 -11.81 -7.80
N ASP A 487 10.18 -12.92 -8.19
CA ASP A 487 10.86 -14.21 -8.41
C ASP A 487 11.91 -14.12 -9.53
N ALA A 488 11.60 -13.42 -10.61
CA ALA A 488 12.55 -13.19 -11.69
C ALA A 488 13.77 -12.38 -11.22
N ILE A 489 13.53 -11.28 -10.46
CA ILE A 489 14.60 -10.42 -9.94
C ILE A 489 15.42 -11.13 -8.86
N MET A 490 14.82 -12.00 -8.04
CA MET A 490 15.58 -12.80 -7.07
C MET A 490 16.65 -13.67 -7.73
N GLN A 491 16.40 -14.17 -8.94
CA GLN A 491 17.33 -14.98 -9.71
C GLN A 491 18.35 -14.15 -10.53
N TYR A 492 18.25 -12.83 -10.49
CA TYR A 492 19.16 -11.95 -11.19
C TYR A 492 20.47 -11.78 -10.41
N ASP A 493 21.62 -12.08 -11.05
CA ASP A 493 22.96 -12.06 -10.43
C ASP A 493 23.70 -10.72 -10.57
N GLY A 494 23.13 -9.74 -11.29
CA GLY A 494 23.76 -8.44 -11.53
C GLY A 494 23.54 -7.44 -10.39
N THR A 495 24.08 -6.24 -10.60
CA THR A 495 23.84 -5.09 -9.70
C THR A 495 22.43 -4.56 -9.92
N LEU A 496 21.72 -4.23 -8.83
CA LEU A 496 20.31 -3.86 -8.86
C LEU A 496 20.07 -2.55 -8.10
N ILE A 497 19.38 -1.63 -8.75
CA ILE A 497 18.82 -0.42 -8.11
C ILE A 497 17.30 -0.49 -8.30
N ILE A 498 16.55 -0.43 -7.20
CA ILE A 498 15.08 -0.38 -7.22
C ILE A 498 14.61 0.90 -6.56
N VAL A 499 13.85 1.70 -7.29
CA VAL A 499 13.05 2.79 -6.73
C VAL A 499 11.65 2.23 -6.58
N SER A 500 11.15 2.07 -5.36
CA SER A 500 9.78 1.59 -5.13
C SER A 500 9.27 2.01 -3.76
N HIS A 501 7.94 2.14 -3.67
CA HIS A 501 7.19 2.34 -2.44
C HIS A 501 6.52 1.05 -1.92
N ASP A 502 6.65 -0.03 -2.65
CA ASP A 502 6.09 -1.34 -2.33
C ASP A 502 7.02 -2.10 -1.36
N ARG A 503 6.67 -2.12 -0.08
CA ARG A 503 7.46 -2.74 0.99
C ARG A 503 7.58 -4.26 0.82
N ASP A 504 6.50 -4.93 0.45
CA ASP A 504 6.47 -6.38 0.24
C ASP A 504 7.35 -6.79 -0.95
N PHE A 505 7.34 -5.97 -1.99
CA PHE A 505 8.21 -6.17 -3.14
C PHE A 505 9.69 -5.99 -2.81
N LEU A 506 10.06 -4.94 -2.06
CA LEU A 506 11.44 -4.65 -1.67
C LEU A 506 12.02 -5.65 -0.68
N THR A 507 11.18 -6.27 0.14
CA THR A 507 11.57 -7.28 1.13
C THR A 507 12.26 -8.46 0.41
N ASP A 508 13.39 -8.93 0.94
CA ASP A 508 14.24 -9.99 0.40
C ASP A 508 14.95 -9.69 -0.95
N LEU A 509 14.57 -8.60 -1.65
CA LEU A 509 15.22 -8.22 -2.91
C LEU A 509 16.47 -7.37 -2.71
N THR A 510 16.55 -6.61 -1.63
CA THR A 510 17.61 -5.63 -1.41
C THR A 510 18.34 -5.86 -0.08
N ASN A 511 19.63 -5.58 -0.04
CA ASN A 511 20.49 -5.71 1.14
C ASN A 511 20.98 -4.35 1.67
N ARG A 512 20.73 -3.29 0.91
CA ARG A 512 21.07 -1.89 1.26
C ARG A 512 19.87 -1.02 0.95
N THR A 513 19.51 -0.13 1.88
CA THR A 513 18.44 0.85 1.69
C THR A 513 19.03 2.25 1.74
N ILE A 514 18.79 3.05 0.72
CA ILE A 514 19.22 4.45 0.63
C ILE A 514 18.00 5.35 0.75
N GLU A 515 17.94 6.07 1.87
CA GLU A 515 16.90 7.05 2.16
C GLU A 515 17.28 8.40 1.54
N PHE A 516 16.36 8.95 0.75
CA PHE A 516 16.44 10.31 0.24
C PHE A 516 15.74 11.27 1.21
N ARG A 517 16.52 12.11 1.87
CA ARG A 517 16.04 13.09 2.84
C ARG A 517 16.86 14.36 2.78
N ASP A 518 16.19 15.51 2.78
CA ASP A 518 16.83 16.83 2.79
C ASP A 518 17.92 17.01 1.72
N LYS A 519 17.64 16.52 0.50
CA LYS A 519 18.52 16.57 -0.68
C LYS A 519 19.83 15.77 -0.54
N LYS A 520 19.94 14.92 0.48
CA LYS A 520 21.08 14.04 0.80
C LYS A 520 20.67 12.58 0.81
N LEU A 521 21.66 11.71 0.78
CA LEU A 521 21.47 10.26 0.95
C LEU A 521 21.86 9.84 2.35
N HIS A 522 21.01 9.00 2.94
CA HIS A 522 21.30 8.31 4.19
C HIS A 522 21.27 6.81 3.92
N GLU A 523 22.42 6.17 4.14
CA GLU A 523 22.57 4.75 3.88
C GLU A 523 22.21 3.93 5.12
N HIS A 524 21.42 2.88 4.90
CA HIS A 524 21.05 1.88 5.90
C HIS A 524 21.47 0.51 5.37
N LEU A 525 22.36 -0.17 6.13
CA LEU A 525 22.76 -1.54 5.84
C LEU A 525 21.67 -2.48 6.31
N GLY A 526 20.90 -3.01 5.39
CA GLY A 526 19.74 -3.88 5.62
C GLY A 526 18.64 -3.64 4.62
N ASP A 527 17.61 -4.46 4.71
CA ASP A 527 16.41 -4.38 3.88
C ASP A 527 15.48 -3.21 4.31
N VAL A 528 14.39 -3.04 3.58
CA VAL A 528 13.42 -1.98 3.87
C VAL A 528 12.75 -2.15 5.24
N ASN A 529 12.59 -3.38 5.74
CA ASN A 529 11.98 -3.63 7.05
C ASN A 529 12.88 -3.15 8.18
N TYR A 530 14.20 -3.41 8.08
CA TYR A 530 15.19 -2.87 9.01
C TYR A 530 15.19 -1.34 9.02
N PHE A 531 15.15 -0.71 7.83
CA PHE A 531 15.04 0.75 7.71
C PHE A 531 13.80 1.28 8.42
N LEU A 532 12.63 0.67 8.20
CA LEU A 532 11.36 1.11 8.79
C LEU A 532 11.36 0.96 10.32
N ALA A 533 11.88 -0.16 10.84
CA ALA A 533 11.99 -0.37 12.28
C ALA A 533 12.90 0.70 12.93
N LYS A 534 14.04 1.00 12.32
CA LYS A 534 14.96 2.04 12.78
C LYS A 534 14.29 3.42 12.74
N ARG A 535 13.57 3.73 11.67
CA ARG A 535 12.87 5.01 11.50
C ARG A 535 11.76 5.21 12.54
N GLN A 536 11.03 4.15 12.89
CA GLN A 536 10.04 4.20 13.97
C GLN A 536 10.69 4.50 15.33
N MET A 537 11.84 3.89 15.62
CA MET A 537 12.60 4.16 16.85
C MET A 537 13.09 5.61 16.90
N ASP A 538 13.61 6.14 15.79
CA ASP A 538 14.07 7.53 15.72
C ASP A 538 12.90 8.50 15.89
N ASN A 539 11.74 8.26 15.28
CA ASN A 539 10.54 9.09 15.47
C ASN A 539 10.02 9.03 16.90
N MET A 540 10.04 7.89 17.58
CA MET A 540 9.68 7.79 19.01
C MET A 540 10.62 8.63 19.89
N ARG A 541 11.93 8.54 19.65
CA ARG A 541 12.93 9.36 20.38
C ARG A 541 12.73 10.86 20.13
N ASP A 542 12.42 11.26 18.89
CA ASP A 542 12.14 12.66 18.55
C ASP A 542 10.86 13.18 19.21
N VAL A 543 9.83 12.36 19.37
CA VAL A 543 8.60 12.70 20.10
C VAL A 543 8.91 12.83 21.60
N GLU A 544 9.63 11.89 22.19
CA GLU A 544 10.05 11.95 23.59
C GLU A 544 10.92 13.19 23.87
N MET A 545 11.89 13.53 22.98
CA MET A 545 12.69 14.73 23.12
C MET A 545 11.87 16.02 22.97
N ARG A 546 10.87 16.06 22.10
CA ARG A 546 9.97 17.21 21.96
C ARG A 546 9.07 17.38 23.17
N ASP A 547 8.57 16.31 23.74
CA ASP A 547 7.77 16.35 24.97
C ASP A 547 8.60 16.81 26.15
N VAL A 548 9.86 16.39 26.25
CA VAL A 548 10.82 16.87 27.25
C VAL A 548 11.15 18.35 27.03
N GLN A 549 11.37 18.80 25.78
CA GLN A 549 11.60 20.22 25.46
C GLN A 549 10.33 21.07 25.64
N ALA A 550 9.15 20.56 25.32
CA ALA A 550 7.87 21.24 25.56
C ALA A 550 7.57 21.36 27.05
N ALA A 551 7.92 20.34 27.84
CA ALA A 551 7.84 20.38 29.29
C ALA A 551 8.86 21.40 29.88
N ALA A 552 10.10 21.44 29.35
CA ALA A 552 11.12 22.42 29.75
C ALA A 552 10.72 23.87 29.37
N ASN A 553 10.11 24.08 28.19
CA ASN A 553 9.63 25.42 27.78
C ASN A 553 8.35 25.88 28.52
N ARG A 554 7.51 24.98 29.01
CA ARG A 554 6.38 25.29 29.92
C ARG A 554 6.85 25.61 31.32
N GLY A 555 8.03 25.12 31.74
CA GLY A 555 8.65 25.39 33.05
C GLY A 555 9.26 26.79 33.21
N ASN A 556 9.46 27.54 32.10
CA ASN A 556 10.24 28.79 32.16
C ASN A 556 9.41 30.07 32.43
N LYS A 557 8.22 29.95 32.99
CA LYS A 557 7.39 31.13 33.39
C LYS A 557 6.97 31.23 34.84
N ASN A 558 7.43 30.35 35.77
CA ASN A 558 7.29 30.63 37.19
C ASN A 558 8.27 29.77 38.02
N GLY A 559 9.11 30.42 38.77
CA GLY A 559 9.99 30.01 39.84
C GLY A 559 9.94 28.55 40.34
N ALA A 560 10.87 27.70 39.88
CA ALA A 560 10.85 26.28 40.22
C ALA A 560 12.23 25.60 40.36
N GLU A 561 13.31 26.32 40.63
CA GLU A 561 14.62 25.68 40.90
C GLU A 561 14.68 24.79 42.17
N VAL A 562 13.71 24.89 43.04
CA VAL A 562 13.67 24.07 44.28
C VAL A 562 12.84 22.78 44.14
N LYS A 563 11.95 22.67 43.14
CA LYS A 563 11.11 21.48 42.96
C LYS A 563 11.73 20.39 42.06
N ASP A 564 12.69 20.72 41.21
CA ASP A 564 13.28 19.76 40.30
C ASP A 564 14.32 18.86 40.96
N LYS A 565 15.12 19.36 41.88
CA LYS A 565 16.11 18.55 42.62
C LYS A 565 15.45 17.44 43.44
N SER A 566 14.31 17.71 44.05
CA SER A 566 13.57 16.71 44.85
C SER A 566 12.85 15.65 43.97
N LYS A 567 12.53 15.98 42.70
CA LYS A 567 12.00 15.01 41.72
C LYS A 567 13.09 14.08 41.18
N LEU A 568 14.26 14.64 40.86
CA LEU A 568 15.42 13.87 40.41
C LEU A 568 15.93 12.92 41.51
N GLU A 569 16.02 13.38 42.78
CA GLU A 569 16.34 12.52 43.91
C GLU A 569 15.35 11.36 44.09
N ARG A 570 14.06 11.59 43.76
CA ARG A 570 13.02 10.56 43.84
C ARG A 570 13.13 9.55 42.72
N VAL A 571 13.51 9.99 41.49
CA VAL A 571 13.78 9.12 40.35
C VAL A 571 14.98 8.25 40.64
N VAL A 572 16.13 8.82 41.05
CA VAL A 572 17.34 8.07 41.41
C VAL A 572 17.04 6.99 42.45
N LYS A 573 16.34 7.35 43.54
CA LYS A 573 15.99 6.41 44.61
C LYS A 573 15.05 5.27 44.14
N ASN A 574 14.13 5.56 43.20
CA ASN A 574 13.23 4.56 42.66
C ASN A 574 13.99 3.61 41.71
N SER A 575 14.86 4.14 40.84
CA SER A 575 15.69 3.34 39.95
C SER A 575 16.68 2.47 40.72
N GLU A 576 17.34 2.98 41.77
CA GLU A 576 18.19 2.17 42.65
C GLU A 576 17.44 0.99 43.27
N LYS A 577 16.20 1.22 43.73
CA LYS A 577 15.37 0.14 44.26
C LYS A 577 15.01 -0.89 43.19
N ARG A 578 14.67 -0.42 42.00
CA ARG A 578 14.31 -1.30 40.89
C ARG A 578 15.50 -2.10 40.35
N ILE A 579 16.69 -1.49 40.28
CA ILE A 579 17.95 -2.15 39.93
C ILE A 579 18.23 -3.27 40.93
N ALA A 580 18.15 -3.01 42.24
CA ALA A 580 18.38 -4.02 43.26
C ALA A 580 17.38 -5.21 43.17
N GLU A 581 16.11 -4.93 42.86
CA GLU A 581 15.09 -5.98 42.62
C GLU A 581 15.41 -6.83 41.40
N LEU A 582 15.83 -6.22 40.27
CA LEU A 582 16.19 -6.90 39.02
C LEU A 582 17.46 -7.73 39.18
N GLU A 583 18.49 -7.18 39.86
CA GLU A 583 19.73 -7.92 40.18
C GLU A 583 19.46 -9.16 41.04
N ALA A 584 18.59 -9.03 42.04
CA ALA A 584 18.20 -10.16 42.87
C ALA A 584 17.47 -11.26 42.08
N GLN A 585 16.60 -10.88 41.12
CA GLN A 585 15.90 -11.83 40.25
C GLN A 585 16.85 -12.48 39.26
N ILE A 586 17.75 -11.72 38.64
CA ILE A 586 18.77 -12.22 37.73
C ILE A 586 19.69 -13.20 38.43
N LYS A 587 20.14 -12.87 39.66
CA LYS A 587 20.98 -13.74 40.47
C LYS A 587 20.28 -15.07 40.78
N LYS A 588 19.01 -15.02 41.17
CA LYS A 588 18.22 -16.24 41.44
C LYS A 588 18.11 -17.16 40.22
N ILE A 589 17.84 -16.58 39.04
CA ILE A 589 17.75 -17.34 37.80
C ILE A 589 19.14 -17.84 37.37
N SER A 590 20.19 -17.04 37.55
CA SER A 590 21.57 -17.43 37.28
C SER A 590 22.01 -18.61 38.15
N ASP A 591 21.65 -18.60 39.42
CA ASP A 591 21.92 -19.71 40.33
C ASP A 591 21.16 -20.99 39.91
N GLU A 592 19.93 -20.86 39.44
CA GLU A 592 19.15 -21.99 38.86
C GLU A 592 19.79 -22.51 37.56
N MET A 593 20.30 -21.64 36.69
CA MET A 593 20.98 -22.00 35.43
C MET A 593 22.37 -22.69 35.70
N GLY A 594 22.99 -22.42 36.84
CA GLY A 594 24.26 -23.04 37.22
C GLY A 594 24.12 -24.49 37.69
N HIS A 595 22.93 -25.03 37.84
CA HIS A 595 22.71 -26.43 38.29
C HIS A 595 22.98 -27.40 37.12
N PRO A 596 23.71 -28.52 37.36
CA PRO A 596 24.08 -29.51 36.31
C PRO A 596 22.88 -30.06 35.52
N ASP A 597 21.69 -30.15 36.12
CA ASP A 597 20.49 -30.69 35.52
C ASP A 597 19.59 -29.65 34.86
N PHE A 598 20.00 -28.40 34.81
CA PHE A 598 19.17 -27.32 34.29
C PHE A 598 18.76 -27.52 32.82
N TYR A 599 19.69 -27.92 31.96
CA TYR A 599 19.45 -28.13 30.53
C TYR A 599 18.62 -29.38 30.19
N ASN A 600 18.40 -30.25 31.18
CA ASN A 600 17.55 -31.43 31.03
C ASN A 600 16.08 -31.19 31.39
N ARG A 601 15.73 -29.99 31.88
CA ARG A 601 14.35 -29.61 32.24
C ARG A 601 13.56 -29.17 31.01
N LEU A 602 12.27 -29.53 30.96
CA LEU A 602 11.36 -29.17 29.86
C LEU A 602 11.09 -27.66 29.76
N ASP A 603 11.35 -26.90 30.80
CA ASP A 603 11.09 -25.45 30.93
C ASP A 603 12.34 -24.56 30.76
N TYR A 604 13.54 -25.20 30.56
CA TYR A 604 14.78 -24.43 30.44
C TYR A 604 14.75 -23.31 29.37
N PRO A 605 14.10 -23.46 28.18
CA PRO A 605 14.10 -22.38 27.19
C PRO A 605 13.31 -21.14 27.66
N LYS A 606 12.26 -21.34 28.45
CA LYS A 606 11.47 -20.25 29.04
C LYS A 606 12.26 -19.49 30.11
N THR A 607 13.07 -20.22 30.88
CA THR A 607 13.91 -19.62 31.93
C THR A 607 15.06 -18.82 31.34
N VAL A 608 15.68 -19.28 30.26
CA VAL A 608 16.71 -18.53 29.52
C VAL A 608 16.11 -17.25 28.90
N LEU A 609 14.95 -17.34 28.24
CA LEU A 609 14.24 -16.16 27.71
C LEU A 609 13.91 -15.14 28.80
N LYS A 610 13.48 -15.61 29.97
CA LYS A 610 13.19 -14.73 31.11
C LYS A 610 14.45 -14.05 31.64
N PHE A 611 15.58 -14.75 31.67
CA PHE A 611 16.88 -14.17 32.05
C PHE A 611 17.29 -13.05 31.10
N ASP A 612 17.17 -13.27 29.79
CA ASP A 612 17.51 -12.26 28.76
C ASP A 612 16.60 -11.02 28.84
N VAL A 613 15.31 -11.20 29.12
CA VAL A 613 14.37 -10.09 29.31
C VAL A 613 14.75 -9.27 30.55
N LEU A 614 15.01 -9.92 31.68
CA LEU A 614 15.39 -9.22 32.93
C LEU A 614 16.73 -8.49 32.78
N LYS A 615 17.67 -9.05 32.02
CA LYS A 615 18.96 -8.39 31.73
C LYS A 615 18.77 -7.11 30.92
N LYS A 616 17.90 -7.16 29.90
CA LYS A 616 17.55 -5.95 29.13
C LYS A 616 16.82 -4.90 29.98
N GLU A 617 15.92 -5.32 30.86
CA GLU A 617 15.26 -4.40 31.79
C GLU A 617 16.27 -3.76 32.74
N LEU A 618 17.26 -4.49 33.22
CA LEU A 618 18.32 -3.97 34.07
C LEU A 618 19.18 -2.92 33.33
N ASP A 619 19.58 -3.21 32.09
CA ASP A 619 20.35 -2.28 31.26
C ASP A 619 19.57 -0.96 31.05
N THR A 620 18.28 -1.05 30.79
CA THR A 620 17.41 0.12 30.60
C THR A 620 17.28 0.95 31.89
N GLU A 621 17.14 0.29 33.05
CA GLU A 621 17.01 0.98 34.33
C GLU A 621 18.33 1.63 34.79
N LEU A 622 19.49 1.03 34.44
CA LEU A 622 20.80 1.61 34.64
C LEU A 622 20.99 2.88 33.81
N GLU A 623 20.53 2.89 32.54
CA GLU A 623 20.56 4.10 31.72
C GLU A 623 19.69 5.23 32.29
N ILE A 624 18.51 4.92 32.85
CA ILE A 624 17.62 5.88 33.49
C ILE A 624 18.31 6.46 34.75
N TRP A 625 18.94 5.62 35.56
CA TRP A 625 19.69 6.01 36.76
C TRP A 625 20.87 6.93 36.45
N ASP A 626 21.71 6.55 35.46
CA ASP A 626 22.85 7.31 34.98
C ASP A 626 22.43 8.72 34.48
N ASN A 627 21.38 8.76 33.63
CA ASN A 627 20.85 10.02 33.12
C ASN A 627 20.31 10.93 34.24
N ALA A 628 19.63 10.36 35.25
CA ALA A 628 19.11 11.11 36.37
C ALA A 628 20.26 11.61 37.26
N GLN A 629 21.33 10.86 37.44
CA GLN A 629 22.50 11.23 38.22
C GLN A 629 23.34 12.31 37.51
N MET A 630 23.51 12.23 36.18
CA MET A 630 24.12 13.30 35.39
C MET A 630 23.32 14.60 35.41
N ALA A 631 22.00 14.53 35.48
CA ALA A 631 21.14 15.71 35.59
C ALA A 631 21.14 16.35 36.99
N MET A 632 21.63 15.64 38.02
CA MET A 632 21.77 16.13 39.39
C MET A 632 23.15 16.75 39.68
N SER A 633 24.19 16.33 38.91
CA SER A 633 25.55 16.90 38.98
C SER A 633 25.65 18.19 38.18
#